data_72b402563ec91fde69350317d16e1e2d
#
_entry.id   72b402563ec91fde69350317d16e1e2d
#
_cell.length_a   1.000
_cell.length_b   1.000
_cell.length_c   1.000
_cell.angle_alpha   90.00
_cell.angle_beta   90.00
_cell.angle_gamma   90.00
#
_symmetry.space_group_name_H-M   'P 1'
#
loop_
_entity.id
_entity.type
_entity.pdbx_description
1 polymer ?
#
loop_
_entity_poly.entity_id
_entity_poly.type
_entity_poly.pdbx_seq_one_letter_code
_entity_poly.pdbx_strand_id
1 'polypeptide(L)'
;MKIGQAAQLTGLTISNIRFYERKGLLEPERNDQSKYRNYSEQDIRRLKQIILYRKMNMPIEKIASMLDDPAVSEELVRQQLQELLNKQQEIQGSIDLCRKLAADHAYDGENIDFYLNYVKEEEKKGRSFAQLEELVGDFSEYSEFYKVSGDPVFQFLFCKVKNQKLFGWVWFALWIALSVFFIVEF
;
A
#
# COMPACT_ATOMS: atom_id res chain seq x y z
N MET A 1 -7.84 4.91 30.95
CA MET A 1 -8.30 6.25 30.46
C MET A 1 -9.24 6.11 29.27
N LYS A 2 -10.02 7.16 28.95
CA LYS A 2 -10.95 7.14 27.80
C LYS A 2 -10.21 7.40 26.48
N ILE A 3 -10.78 6.97 25.36
CA ILE A 3 -10.18 7.11 24.00
C ILE A 3 -9.80 8.56 23.65
N GLY A 4 -10.58 9.55 24.09
CA GLY A 4 -10.25 10.98 23.88
C GLY A 4 -8.96 11.41 24.58
N GLN A 5 -8.70 10.89 25.78
CA GLN A 5 -7.44 11.14 26.51
C GLN A 5 -6.26 10.43 25.83
N ALA A 6 -6.46 9.18 25.36
CA ALA A 6 -5.45 8.46 24.60
C ALA A 6 -5.11 9.22 23.29
N ALA A 7 -6.10 9.76 22.60
CA ALA A 7 -5.92 10.58 21.40
C ALA A 7 -5.09 11.85 21.70
N GLN A 8 -5.38 12.56 22.78
CA GLN A 8 -4.61 13.75 23.18
C GLN A 8 -3.16 13.43 23.53
N LEU A 9 -2.91 12.31 24.26
CA LEU A 9 -1.56 11.91 24.69
C LEU A 9 -0.68 11.40 23.54
N THR A 10 -1.31 10.90 22.47
CA THR A 10 -0.58 10.31 21.33
C THR A 10 -0.56 11.21 20.10
N GLY A 11 -1.42 12.23 20.04
CA GLY A 11 -1.62 13.06 18.85
C GLY A 11 -2.39 12.35 17.72
N LEU A 12 -2.92 11.16 17.99
CA LEU A 12 -3.72 10.41 17.02
C LEU A 12 -5.18 10.87 17.02
N THR A 13 -5.84 10.71 15.87
CA THR A 13 -7.30 10.83 15.84
C THR A 13 -7.95 9.60 16.48
N ILE A 14 -9.16 9.76 17.01
CA ILE A 14 -9.97 8.64 17.53
C ILE A 14 -10.16 7.56 16.45
N SER A 15 -10.34 7.96 15.19
CA SER A 15 -10.45 7.05 14.05
C SER A 15 -9.20 6.19 13.84
N ASN A 16 -8.00 6.78 13.98
CA ASN A 16 -6.75 6.05 13.87
C ASN A 16 -6.58 5.04 15.00
N ILE A 17 -6.93 5.40 16.25
CA ILE A 17 -6.87 4.46 17.37
C ILE A 17 -7.81 3.27 17.12
N ARG A 18 -9.07 3.54 16.72
CA ARG A 18 -10.04 2.48 16.37
C ARG A 18 -9.59 1.63 15.18
N PHE A 19 -8.86 2.21 14.24
CA PHE A 19 -8.29 1.46 13.13
C PHE A 19 -7.23 0.47 13.63
N TYR A 20 -6.32 0.88 14.51
CA TYR A 20 -5.30 -0.01 15.08
C TYR A 20 -5.93 -1.11 15.96
N GLU A 21 -7.02 -0.83 16.68
CA GLU A 21 -7.80 -1.86 17.38
C GLU A 21 -8.36 -2.91 16.39
N ARG A 22 -9.00 -2.46 15.29
CA ARG A 22 -9.54 -3.38 14.28
C ARG A 22 -8.47 -4.21 13.58
N LYS A 23 -7.24 -3.71 13.51
CA LYS A 23 -6.08 -4.41 12.96
C LYS A 23 -5.38 -5.33 13.98
N GLY A 24 -5.90 -5.42 15.21
CA GLY A 24 -5.31 -6.25 16.27
C GLY A 24 -4.00 -5.71 16.85
N LEU A 25 -3.61 -4.47 16.51
CA LEU A 25 -2.40 -3.85 17.04
C LEU A 25 -2.58 -3.34 18.47
N LEU A 26 -3.81 -3.22 18.95
CA LEU A 26 -4.18 -2.69 20.26
C LEU A 26 -5.44 -3.39 20.75
N GLU A 27 -5.40 -3.88 21.98
CA GLU A 27 -6.51 -4.58 22.62
C GLU A 27 -6.80 -3.97 24.00
N PRO A 28 -7.44 -2.78 24.06
CA PRO A 28 -7.73 -2.12 25.32
C PRO A 28 -8.76 -2.91 26.12
N GLU A 29 -8.58 -2.97 27.42
CA GLU A 29 -9.53 -3.59 28.33
C GLU A 29 -10.93 -2.96 28.22
N ARG A 30 -11.95 -3.77 28.35
CA ARG A 30 -13.34 -3.33 28.44
C ARG A 30 -13.78 -3.38 29.89
N ASN A 31 -14.32 -2.28 30.39
CA ASN A 31 -14.94 -2.27 31.71
C ASN A 31 -16.24 -3.07 31.65
N ASP A 32 -16.34 -4.12 32.49
CA ASP A 32 -17.45 -5.06 32.50
C ASP A 32 -18.82 -4.41 32.77
N GLN A 33 -18.86 -3.34 33.55
CA GLN A 33 -20.08 -2.63 33.91
C GLN A 33 -20.55 -1.63 32.84
N SER A 34 -19.63 -0.92 32.19
CA SER A 34 -19.95 0.18 31.28
C SER A 34 -19.77 -0.14 29.81
N LYS A 35 -19.18 -1.28 29.46
CA LYS A 35 -18.75 -1.69 28.09
C LYS A 35 -17.84 -0.68 27.38
N TYR A 36 -17.39 0.39 28.07
CA TYR A 36 -16.45 1.37 27.51
C TYR A 36 -15.03 0.83 27.54
N ARG A 37 -14.25 1.17 26.49
CA ARG A 37 -12.82 0.86 26.39
C ARG A 37 -12.04 1.68 27.41
N ASN A 38 -11.13 1.01 28.12
CA ASN A 38 -10.23 1.62 29.09
C ASN A 38 -8.78 1.41 28.62
N TYR A 39 -8.13 2.48 28.19
CA TYR A 39 -6.75 2.45 27.72
C TYR A 39 -5.80 2.58 28.88
N SER A 40 -4.89 1.63 29.02
CA SER A 40 -3.81 1.60 30.02
C SER A 40 -2.64 2.48 29.58
N GLU A 41 -1.68 2.70 30.46
CA GLU A 41 -0.41 3.32 30.07
C GLU A 41 0.40 2.45 29.11
N GLN A 42 0.24 1.14 29.17
CA GLN A 42 0.87 0.21 28.24
C GLN A 42 0.28 0.38 26.84
N ASP A 43 -1.04 0.57 26.72
CA ASP A 43 -1.67 0.88 25.43
C ASP A 43 -1.17 2.20 24.84
N ILE A 44 -0.94 3.20 25.68
CA ILE A 44 -0.36 4.47 25.23
C ILE A 44 1.07 4.28 24.73
N ARG A 45 1.88 3.47 25.41
CA ARG A 45 3.24 3.13 24.94
C ARG A 45 3.18 2.39 23.61
N ARG A 46 2.30 1.39 23.48
CA ARG A 46 2.10 0.62 22.24
C ARG A 46 1.66 1.52 21.08
N LEU A 47 0.74 2.46 21.31
CA LEU A 47 0.35 3.46 20.31
C LEU A 47 1.53 4.34 19.87
N LYS A 48 2.37 4.79 20.80
CA LYS A 48 3.57 5.58 20.49
C LYS A 48 4.59 4.76 19.66
N GLN A 49 4.75 3.47 19.94
CA GLN A 49 5.59 2.58 19.12
C GLN A 49 5.02 2.45 17.69
N ILE A 50 3.71 2.25 17.55
CA ILE A 50 3.05 2.22 16.24
C ILE A 50 3.32 3.52 15.46
N ILE A 51 3.17 4.67 16.10
CA ILE A 51 3.46 5.98 15.47
C ILE A 51 4.91 6.05 15.00
N LEU A 52 5.86 5.63 15.83
CA LEU A 52 7.28 5.62 15.49
C LEU A 52 7.55 4.78 14.24
N TYR A 53 7.04 3.55 14.21
CA TYR A 53 7.23 2.64 13.07
C TYR A 53 6.51 3.14 11.81
N ARG A 54 5.31 3.74 11.94
CA ARG A 54 4.63 4.39 10.82
C ARG A 54 5.40 5.58 10.24
N LYS A 55 6.12 6.34 11.08
CA LYS A 55 7.03 7.41 10.61
C LYS A 55 8.24 6.87 9.84
N MET A 56 8.62 5.62 10.05
CA MET A 56 9.61 4.91 9.22
C MET A 56 8.99 4.34 7.92
N ASN A 57 7.73 4.66 7.62
CA ASN A 57 6.97 4.12 6.49
C ASN A 57 6.77 2.59 6.55
N MET A 58 6.82 2.00 7.75
CA MET A 58 6.69 0.56 7.94
C MET A 58 5.24 0.09 7.74
N PRO A 59 5.01 -0.99 7.00
CA PRO A 59 3.68 -1.59 6.83
C PRO A 59 3.09 -2.08 8.15
N ILE A 60 1.76 -2.07 8.25
CA ILE A 60 1.05 -2.45 9.48
C ILE A 60 1.32 -3.89 9.87
N GLU A 61 1.42 -4.77 8.90
CA GLU A 61 1.69 -6.20 9.07
C GLU A 61 3.08 -6.43 9.70
N LYS A 62 4.11 -5.70 9.25
CA LYS A 62 5.45 -5.71 9.85
C LYS A 62 5.43 -5.14 11.27
N ILE A 63 4.66 -4.06 11.51
CA ILE A 63 4.50 -3.46 12.84
C ILE A 63 3.88 -4.47 13.82
N ALA A 64 2.85 -5.21 13.40
CA ALA A 64 2.25 -6.24 14.24
C ALA A 64 3.29 -7.24 14.73
N SER A 65 4.08 -7.81 13.82
CA SER A 65 5.14 -8.76 14.14
C SER A 65 6.18 -8.19 15.13
N MET A 66 6.57 -6.91 14.96
CA MET A 66 7.54 -6.25 15.86
C MET A 66 6.99 -5.98 17.26
N LEU A 67 5.68 -5.73 17.37
CA LEU A 67 5.04 -5.48 18.66
C LEU A 67 4.84 -6.77 19.46
N ASP A 68 4.70 -7.89 18.77
CA ASP A 68 4.45 -9.20 19.37
C ASP A 68 5.76 -9.94 19.65
N ASP A 69 6.81 -9.75 18.83
CA ASP A 69 8.14 -10.32 19.04
C ASP A 69 9.24 -9.26 18.81
N PRO A 70 9.81 -8.70 19.88
CA PRO A 70 10.92 -7.75 19.79
C PRO A 70 12.18 -8.31 19.13
N ALA A 71 12.38 -9.64 19.11
CA ALA A 71 13.57 -10.23 18.52
C ALA A 71 13.64 -10.06 16.99
N VAL A 72 12.49 -9.96 16.33
CA VAL A 72 12.43 -9.74 14.86
C VAL A 72 12.60 -8.26 14.49
N SER A 73 12.55 -7.36 15.47
CA SER A 73 12.53 -5.91 15.21
C SER A 73 13.79 -5.41 14.54
N GLU A 74 14.96 -5.90 14.92
CA GLU A 74 16.24 -5.46 14.34
C GLU A 74 16.30 -5.78 12.84
N GLU A 75 15.93 -6.99 12.47
CA GLU A 75 15.95 -7.43 11.07
C GLU A 75 14.92 -6.67 10.24
N LEU A 76 13.70 -6.49 10.75
CA LEU A 76 12.66 -5.75 10.04
C LEU A 76 13.01 -4.26 9.84
N VAL A 77 13.67 -3.63 10.83
CA VAL A 77 14.17 -2.26 10.68
C VAL A 77 15.29 -2.19 9.64
N ARG A 78 16.21 -3.18 9.61
CA ARG A 78 17.28 -3.25 8.61
C ARG A 78 16.72 -3.41 7.19
N GLN A 79 15.72 -4.29 7.00
CA GLN A 79 15.03 -4.47 5.73
C GLN A 79 14.33 -3.18 5.30
N GLN A 80 13.62 -2.51 6.22
CA GLN A 80 12.94 -1.25 5.93
C GLN A 80 13.93 -0.15 5.52
N LEU A 81 15.09 -0.08 6.18
CA LEU A 81 16.15 0.86 5.79
C LEU A 81 16.60 0.59 4.34
N GLN A 82 16.84 -0.68 3.99
CA GLN A 82 17.25 -1.03 2.63
C GLN A 82 16.17 -0.68 1.59
N GLU A 83 14.90 -0.96 1.89
CA GLU A 83 13.77 -0.58 1.04
C GLU A 83 13.71 0.96 0.81
N LEU A 84 13.93 1.74 1.87
CA LEU A 84 13.93 3.20 1.78
C LEU A 84 15.14 3.74 1.00
N LEU A 85 16.32 3.13 1.14
CA LEU A 85 17.51 3.49 0.36
C LEU A 85 17.32 3.19 -1.13
N ASN A 86 16.72 2.06 -1.47
CA ASN A 86 16.39 1.72 -2.85
C ASN A 86 15.41 2.75 -3.45
N LYS A 87 14.32 3.06 -2.74
CA LYS A 87 13.37 4.10 -3.16
C LYS A 87 14.00 5.47 -3.31
N GLN A 88 14.94 5.82 -2.43
CA GLN A 88 15.68 7.07 -2.56
C GLN A 88 16.48 7.12 -3.88
N GLN A 89 17.12 6.02 -4.27
CA GLN A 89 17.87 5.93 -5.53
C GLN A 89 16.93 6.06 -6.74
N GLU A 90 15.77 5.40 -6.72
CA GLU A 90 14.75 5.49 -7.78
C GLU A 90 14.23 6.92 -7.94
N ILE A 91 13.87 7.56 -6.81
CA ILE A 91 13.43 8.95 -6.81
C ILE A 91 14.54 9.86 -7.36
N GLN A 92 15.80 9.63 -6.99
CA GLN A 92 16.92 10.41 -7.51
C GLN A 92 17.07 10.24 -9.02
N GLY A 93 16.93 9.01 -9.54
CA GLY A 93 16.94 8.76 -10.99
C GLY A 93 15.83 9.52 -11.72
N SER A 94 14.63 9.49 -11.17
CA SER A 94 13.47 10.23 -11.71
C SER A 94 13.69 11.73 -11.70
N ILE A 95 14.27 12.29 -10.63
CA ILE A 95 14.63 13.72 -10.54
C ILE A 95 15.65 14.08 -11.63
N ASP A 96 16.67 13.26 -11.83
CA ASP A 96 17.73 13.53 -12.82
C ASP A 96 17.18 13.45 -14.25
N LEU A 97 16.25 12.53 -14.53
CA LEU A 97 15.53 12.47 -15.82
C LEU A 97 14.66 13.70 -16.03
N CYS A 98 13.91 14.16 -15.02
CA CYS A 98 13.13 15.39 -15.10
C CYS A 98 14.01 16.61 -15.37
N ARG A 99 15.16 16.73 -14.69
CA ARG A 99 16.11 17.80 -14.92
C ARG A 99 16.67 17.80 -16.34
N LYS A 100 16.97 16.60 -16.86
CA LYS A 100 17.46 16.46 -18.23
C LYS A 100 16.41 16.90 -19.24
N LEU A 101 15.17 16.39 -19.13
CA LEU A 101 14.06 16.82 -20.00
C LEU A 101 13.81 18.33 -19.94
N ALA A 102 13.89 18.92 -18.75
CA ALA A 102 13.70 20.34 -18.56
C ALA A 102 14.83 21.17 -19.20
N ALA A 103 16.08 20.73 -19.09
CA ALA A 103 17.24 21.40 -19.69
C ALA A 103 17.21 21.36 -21.23
N ASP A 104 16.73 20.24 -21.76
CA ASP A 104 16.67 20.00 -23.20
C ASP A 104 15.37 20.60 -23.82
N HIS A 105 14.46 21.16 -22.99
CA HIS A 105 13.12 21.64 -23.40
C HIS A 105 12.29 20.60 -24.18
N ALA A 106 12.50 19.31 -23.89
CA ALA A 106 11.98 18.18 -24.65
C ALA A 106 10.59 17.73 -24.11
N TYR A 107 9.55 18.52 -24.36
CA TYR A 107 8.19 18.26 -23.86
C TYR A 107 7.22 17.79 -24.96
N ASP A 108 7.65 17.76 -26.21
CA ASP A 108 6.85 17.48 -27.41
C ASP A 108 6.80 15.99 -27.78
N GLY A 109 7.64 15.17 -27.14
CA GLY A 109 7.73 13.73 -27.42
C GLY A 109 8.54 13.37 -28.67
N GLU A 110 9.09 14.33 -29.42
CA GLU A 110 9.86 14.05 -30.66
C GLU A 110 11.10 13.21 -30.44
N ASN A 111 11.68 13.23 -29.23
CA ASN A 111 12.94 12.53 -28.88
C ASN A 111 12.74 11.43 -27.82
N ILE A 112 11.55 10.83 -27.72
CA ILE A 112 11.23 9.82 -26.69
C ILE A 112 12.23 8.66 -26.67
N ASP A 113 12.58 8.11 -27.84
CA ASP A 113 13.52 6.99 -27.93
C ASP A 113 14.92 7.35 -27.42
N PHE A 114 15.36 8.60 -27.59
CA PHE A 114 16.61 9.07 -27.03
C PHE A 114 16.58 9.01 -25.49
N TYR A 115 15.51 9.49 -24.85
CA TYR A 115 15.39 9.48 -23.38
C TYR A 115 15.20 8.07 -22.82
N LEU A 116 14.47 7.19 -23.51
CA LEU A 116 14.37 5.78 -23.14
C LEU A 116 15.73 5.07 -23.23
N ASN A 117 16.52 5.35 -24.26
CA ASN A 117 17.88 4.85 -24.36
C ASN A 117 18.81 5.45 -23.29
N TYR A 118 18.67 6.73 -22.97
CA TYR A 118 19.39 7.34 -21.85
C TYR A 118 19.10 6.63 -20.53
N VAL A 119 17.82 6.37 -20.21
CA VAL A 119 17.44 5.62 -19.02
C VAL A 119 18.12 4.25 -18.99
N LYS A 120 18.04 3.46 -20.09
CA LYS A 120 18.67 2.14 -20.18
C LYS A 120 20.20 2.18 -19.98
N GLU A 121 20.87 3.22 -20.50
CA GLU A 121 22.32 3.36 -20.32
C GLU A 121 22.68 3.76 -18.88
N GLU A 122 21.87 4.59 -18.25
CA GLU A 122 22.06 4.96 -16.83
C GLU A 122 21.77 3.78 -15.89
N GLU A 123 20.78 2.94 -16.20
CA GLU A 123 20.52 1.68 -15.48
C GLU A 123 21.70 0.72 -15.56
N LYS A 124 22.34 0.59 -16.73
CA LYS A 124 23.57 -0.21 -16.87
C LYS A 124 24.73 0.32 -16.02
N LYS A 125 24.76 1.62 -15.73
CA LYS A 125 25.75 2.24 -14.84
C LYS A 125 25.39 2.13 -13.36
N GLY A 126 24.26 1.47 -13.03
CA GLY A 126 23.79 1.24 -11.67
C GLY A 126 22.86 2.33 -11.10
N ARG A 127 22.33 3.22 -11.94
CA ARG A 127 21.22 4.09 -11.53
C ARG A 127 19.92 3.31 -11.48
N SER A 128 19.05 3.67 -10.56
CA SER A 128 17.73 3.06 -10.43
C SER A 128 16.65 4.04 -10.90
N PHE A 129 15.67 3.54 -11.62
CA PHE A 129 14.45 4.26 -12.02
C PHE A 129 13.24 3.42 -11.64
N ALA A 130 12.05 4.04 -11.61
CA ALA A 130 10.80 3.33 -11.34
C ALA A 130 10.61 2.19 -12.36
N GLN A 131 10.33 0.98 -11.85
CA GLN A 131 10.12 -0.18 -12.72
C GLN A 131 8.75 -0.12 -13.38
N LEU A 132 8.65 -0.57 -14.63
CA LEU A 132 7.38 -0.60 -15.39
C LEU A 132 6.29 -1.39 -14.67
N GLU A 133 6.66 -2.40 -13.89
CA GLU A 133 5.73 -3.22 -13.10
C GLU A 133 5.08 -2.43 -11.97
N GLU A 134 5.80 -1.49 -11.35
CA GLU A 134 5.25 -0.56 -10.35
C GLU A 134 4.33 0.48 -11.01
N LEU A 135 4.68 0.97 -12.19
CA LEU A 135 3.85 1.90 -12.96
C LEU A 135 2.52 1.26 -13.39
N VAL A 136 2.54 -0.05 -13.70
CA VAL A 136 1.32 -0.83 -14.01
C VAL A 136 0.53 -1.14 -12.74
N GLY A 137 1.18 -1.21 -11.58
CA GLY A 137 0.55 -1.36 -10.27
C GLY A 137 -0.38 -0.19 -9.93
N ASP A 138 0.00 1.04 -10.26
CA ASP A 138 -0.87 2.21 -10.14
C ASP A 138 -2.15 2.09 -10.99
N PHE A 139 -2.08 1.38 -12.13
CA PHE A 139 -3.26 1.07 -12.94
C PHE A 139 -4.21 0.10 -12.25
N SER A 140 -3.72 -0.76 -11.35
CA SER A 140 -4.56 -1.67 -10.57
C SER A 140 -5.24 -0.97 -9.40
N GLU A 141 -4.66 0.09 -8.83
CA GLU A 141 -5.33 0.98 -7.87
C GLU A 141 -6.39 1.85 -8.56
N TYR A 142 -6.14 2.30 -9.79
CA TYR A 142 -7.15 3.01 -10.60
C TYR A 142 -8.28 2.08 -11.02
N SER A 143 -8.07 0.78 -11.06
CA SER A 143 -9.10 -0.24 -11.29
C SER A 143 -9.97 -0.53 -10.04
N GLU A 144 -9.90 0.26 -8.97
CA GLU A 144 -10.96 0.37 -7.94
C GLU A 144 -12.29 0.89 -8.52
N PHE A 145 -12.42 0.84 -9.84
CA PHE A 145 -13.65 1.13 -10.58
C PHE A 145 -14.86 0.34 -10.05
N TYR A 146 -14.66 -0.81 -9.44
CA TYR A 146 -15.74 -1.58 -8.78
C TYR A 146 -16.15 -1.01 -7.41
N LYS A 147 -15.36 -0.16 -6.77
CA LYS A 147 -15.82 0.57 -5.56
C LYS A 147 -16.76 1.71 -5.91
N VAL A 148 -16.70 2.20 -7.14
CA VAL A 148 -17.55 3.31 -7.65
C VAL A 148 -18.89 2.80 -8.23
N SER A 149 -18.95 1.52 -8.64
CA SER A 149 -20.16 0.99 -9.30
C SER A 149 -21.33 0.73 -8.36
N GLY A 150 -21.16 0.82 -7.03
CA GLY A 150 -22.28 0.76 -6.07
C GLY A 150 -23.15 -0.51 -6.09
N ASP A 151 -22.80 -1.52 -6.90
CA ASP A 151 -23.59 -2.72 -7.06
C ASP A 151 -23.28 -3.73 -5.93
N PRO A 152 -24.25 -3.97 -5.02
CA PRO A 152 -24.07 -4.88 -3.89
C PRO A 152 -23.78 -6.33 -4.32
N VAL A 153 -24.22 -6.75 -5.50
CA VAL A 153 -23.97 -8.08 -6.04
C VAL A 153 -22.50 -8.23 -6.46
N PHE A 154 -21.93 -7.19 -7.04
CA PHE A 154 -20.54 -7.15 -7.44
C PHE A 154 -19.61 -7.17 -6.21
N GLN A 155 -19.93 -6.41 -5.16
CA GLN A 155 -19.19 -6.44 -3.89
C GLN A 155 -19.28 -7.80 -3.20
N PHE A 156 -20.44 -8.46 -3.22
CA PHE A 156 -20.63 -9.78 -2.60
C PHE A 156 -19.81 -10.86 -3.31
N LEU A 157 -19.74 -10.84 -4.63
CA LEU A 157 -19.02 -11.85 -5.42
C LEU A 157 -17.49 -11.66 -5.39
N PHE A 158 -17.00 -10.41 -5.28
CA PHE A 158 -15.58 -10.09 -5.49
C PHE A 158 -14.78 -9.73 -4.23
N CYS A 159 -15.42 -9.26 -3.15
CA CYS A 159 -14.73 -8.92 -1.90
C CYS A 159 -14.23 -10.09 -1.05
N LYS A 160 -14.66 -11.33 -1.30
CA LYS A 160 -14.35 -12.51 -0.48
C LYS A 160 -13.32 -13.48 -1.07
N VAL A 161 -12.80 -13.24 -2.28
CA VAL A 161 -11.93 -14.20 -2.96
C VAL A 161 -10.46 -13.83 -2.75
N LYS A 162 -9.74 -14.67 -1.99
CA LYS A 162 -8.33 -14.52 -1.62
C LYS A 162 -7.34 -14.63 -2.82
N ASN A 163 -7.82 -14.87 -4.04
CA ASN A 163 -7.02 -15.05 -5.24
C ASN A 163 -7.66 -14.37 -6.47
N GLN A 164 -7.71 -13.04 -6.43
CA GLN A 164 -8.37 -12.21 -7.44
C GLN A 164 -7.86 -12.44 -8.89
N LYS A 165 -6.56 -12.78 -9.06
CA LYS A 165 -5.98 -13.04 -10.39
C LYS A 165 -6.56 -14.30 -11.06
N LEU A 166 -6.78 -15.37 -10.30
CA LEU A 166 -7.34 -16.62 -10.85
C LEU A 166 -8.82 -16.46 -11.25
N PHE A 167 -9.56 -15.65 -10.50
CA PHE A 167 -10.99 -15.42 -10.72
C PHE A 167 -11.23 -14.53 -11.94
N GLY A 168 -10.39 -13.54 -12.19
CA GLY A 168 -10.44 -12.70 -13.38
C GLY A 168 -10.28 -13.53 -14.67
N TRP A 169 -9.37 -14.50 -14.67
CA TRP A 169 -9.17 -15.41 -15.80
C TRP A 169 -10.35 -16.37 -16.03
N VAL A 170 -10.96 -16.87 -14.97
CA VAL A 170 -12.15 -17.73 -15.05
C VAL A 170 -13.34 -16.95 -15.62
N TRP A 171 -13.54 -15.70 -15.19
CA TRP A 171 -14.61 -14.85 -15.70
C TRP A 171 -14.40 -14.44 -17.15
N PHE A 172 -13.17 -14.14 -17.53
CA PHE A 172 -12.82 -13.83 -18.92
C PHE A 172 -13.05 -15.03 -19.84
N ALA A 173 -12.69 -16.24 -19.40
CA ALA A 173 -12.95 -17.49 -20.10
C ALA A 173 -14.47 -17.79 -20.22
N LEU A 174 -15.24 -17.54 -19.18
CA LEU A 174 -16.71 -17.68 -19.18
C LEU A 174 -17.37 -16.67 -20.14
N TRP A 175 -16.87 -15.45 -20.17
CA TRP A 175 -17.38 -14.39 -21.07
C TRP A 175 -17.10 -14.73 -22.55
N ILE A 176 -15.91 -15.25 -22.86
CA ILE A 176 -15.58 -15.74 -24.19
C ILE A 176 -16.46 -16.94 -24.57
N ALA A 177 -16.67 -17.90 -23.66
CA ALA A 177 -17.51 -19.06 -23.91
C ALA A 177 -18.96 -18.67 -24.17
N LEU A 178 -19.52 -17.72 -23.42
CA LEU A 178 -20.86 -17.16 -23.63
C LEU A 178 -20.96 -16.39 -24.97
N SER A 179 -19.93 -15.64 -25.32
CA SER A 179 -19.91 -14.92 -26.61
C SER A 179 -19.86 -15.88 -27.80
N VAL A 180 -19.08 -16.96 -27.70
CA VAL A 180 -19.02 -18.00 -28.74
C VAL A 180 -20.35 -18.78 -28.85
N PHE A 181 -20.98 -19.07 -27.70
CA PHE A 181 -22.30 -19.71 -27.66
C PHE A 181 -23.36 -18.87 -28.39
N PHE A 182 -23.37 -17.55 -28.15
CA PHE A 182 -24.31 -16.63 -28.84
C PHE A 182 -24.04 -16.48 -30.36
N ILE A 183 -22.81 -16.67 -30.81
CA ILE A 183 -22.45 -16.59 -32.24
C ILE A 183 -22.83 -17.89 -33.00
N VAL A 184 -22.89 -19.01 -32.29
CA VAL A 184 -23.20 -20.33 -32.90
C VAL A 184 -24.70 -20.59 -32.97
N GLU A 185 -25.53 -19.93 -32.15
CA GLU A 185 -27.00 -20.08 -32.16
C GLU A 185 -27.74 -19.04 -33.03
N PHE A 186 -27.02 -18.12 -33.68
CA PHE A 186 -27.54 -17.16 -34.65
C PHE A 186 -26.82 -17.28 -35.98
#